data_8fb2cb8baf628a2acf86102c4b0f6f1a
#
_entry.id   8fb2cb8baf628a2acf86102c4b0f6f1a
#
_cell.length_a   1.000
_cell.length_b   1.000
_cell.length_c   1.000
_cell.angle_alpha   90.00
_cell.angle_beta   90.00
_cell.angle_gamma   90.00
#
_symmetry.space_group_name_H-M   'P 1'
#
loop_
_entity.id
_entity.type
_entity.pdbx_description
1 polymer ?
#
loop_
_entity_poly.entity_id
_entity_poly.type
_entity_poly.pdbx_seq_one_letter_code
_entity_poly.pdbx_strand_id
1 'polypeptide(L)'
;MFLVAFTGSVKYNRRMNDITKNKIARTSELLFNAHGYNNVTMRQIADACGISVGNLTYHYPKKEDLLMLEHDGIMNSFLDRVFADGSELTGLRGYFTMEAAFLHRILNDPPVARLYAEVINVPTLRSRYCRTHFELYRRFLPEVPDGGAEWRATVAMSALEFELADEGLFDDFERTMCEVFCARMLFEGKEPSIYIGDIHSGVSEGVALSMQIAAQE
;
A
#
# COMPACT_ATOMS: atom_id res chain seq x y z
N MET A 1 8.06 19.58 46.27
CA MET A 1 9.00 18.57 45.79
C MET A 1 8.24 17.28 45.47
N PHE A 2 7.37 17.27 44.46
CA PHE A 2 6.64 16.08 43.99
C PHE A 2 6.14 16.32 42.56
N LEU A 3 7.04 16.45 41.56
CA LEU A 3 6.60 16.57 40.15
C LEU A 3 7.57 15.91 39.15
N VAL A 4 8.46 15.00 39.56
CA VAL A 4 9.46 14.42 38.65
C VAL A 4 9.18 12.94 38.33
N ALA A 5 8.29 12.26 39.06
CA ALA A 5 8.01 10.84 38.84
C ALA A 5 7.01 10.50 37.69
N PHE A 6 6.19 11.46 37.26
CA PHE A 6 5.11 11.17 36.32
C PHE A 6 5.57 11.20 34.86
N THR A 7 6.55 12.00 34.47
CA THR A 7 7.03 12.12 33.11
C THR A 7 7.88 10.93 32.64
N GLY A 8 8.60 10.28 33.57
CA GLY A 8 9.39 9.08 33.27
C GLY A 8 8.54 7.84 33.00
N SER A 9 7.46 7.66 33.75
CA SER A 9 6.55 6.54 33.61
C SER A 9 5.77 6.58 32.30
N VAL A 10 5.31 7.78 31.88
CA VAL A 10 4.58 7.95 30.60
C VAL A 10 5.48 7.71 29.38
N LYS A 11 6.73 8.20 29.42
CA LYS A 11 7.71 7.94 28.35
C LYS A 11 8.13 6.47 28.31
N TYR A 12 8.32 5.83 29.44
CA TYR A 12 8.66 4.41 29.53
C TYR A 12 7.52 3.53 29.00
N ASN A 13 6.29 3.77 29.43
CA ASN A 13 5.12 3.03 28.95
C ASN A 13 4.88 3.21 27.44
N ARG A 14 5.10 4.42 26.91
CA ARG A 14 5.01 4.68 25.45
C ARG A 14 6.06 3.88 24.69
N ARG A 15 7.30 3.89 25.15
CA ARG A 15 8.40 3.15 24.53
C ARG A 15 8.20 1.63 24.58
N MET A 16 7.72 1.09 25.71
CA MET A 16 7.37 -0.33 25.83
C MET A 16 6.20 -0.73 24.93
N ASN A 17 5.21 0.15 24.81
CA ASN A 17 4.07 -0.03 23.91
C ASN A 17 4.52 -0.08 22.45
N ASP A 18 5.43 0.81 22.03
CA ASP A 18 5.99 0.84 20.68
C ASP A 18 6.84 -0.41 20.39
N ILE A 19 7.65 -0.88 21.35
CA ILE A 19 8.43 -2.12 21.23
C ILE A 19 7.49 -3.33 21.05
N THR A 20 6.41 -3.41 21.81
CA THR A 20 5.44 -4.50 21.71
C THR A 20 4.71 -4.46 20.37
N LYS A 21 4.27 -3.29 19.91
CA LYS A 21 3.64 -3.12 18.60
C LYS A 21 4.55 -3.56 17.46
N ASN A 22 5.82 -3.13 17.47
CA ASN A 22 6.79 -3.51 16.46
C ASN A 22 7.08 -5.02 16.46
N LYS A 23 7.14 -5.64 17.65
CA LYS A 23 7.29 -7.09 17.75
C LYS A 23 6.10 -7.83 17.15
N ILE A 24 4.88 -7.40 17.48
CA ILE A 24 3.65 -7.99 16.93
C ILE A 24 3.64 -7.85 15.40
N ALA A 25 3.89 -6.66 14.86
CA ALA A 25 3.92 -6.38 13.43
C ALA A 25 4.88 -7.33 12.70
N ARG A 26 6.14 -7.37 13.14
CA ARG A 26 7.16 -8.24 12.52
C ARG A 26 6.84 -9.73 12.64
N THR A 27 6.27 -10.16 13.77
CA THR A 27 5.91 -11.56 13.97
C THR A 27 4.73 -11.96 13.07
N SER A 28 3.72 -11.07 12.93
CA SER A 28 2.58 -11.33 12.03
C SER A 28 3.01 -11.38 10.57
N GLU A 29 3.88 -10.47 10.13
CA GLU A 29 4.49 -10.47 8.79
C GLU A 29 5.17 -11.82 8.50
N LEU A 30 6.05 -12.28 9.38
CA LEU A 30 6.74 -13.57 9.22
C LEU A 30 5.77 -14.74 9.13
N LEU A 31 4.71 -14.76 9.94
CA LEU A 31 3.71 -15.82 9.94
C LEU A 31 2.83 -15.77 8.67
N PHE A 32 2.41 -14.58 8.25
CA PHE A 32 1.63 -14.42 7.02
C PHE A 32 2.47 -14.84 5.79
N ASN A 33 3.73 -14.45 5.73
CA ASN A 33 4.64 -14.84 4.67
C ASN A 33 4.89 -16.36 4.62
N ALA A 34 5.01 -17.01 5.78
CA ALA A 34 5.27 -18.45 5.85
C ALA A 34 4.03 -19.31 5.57
N HIS A 35 2.86 -18.88 6.02
CA HIS A 35 1.65 -19.73 6.07
C HIS A 35 0.46 -19.19 5.28
N GLY A 36 0.51 -17.93 4.82
CA GLY A 36 -0.61 -17.18 4.25
C GLY A 36 -1.52 -16.60 5.33
N TYR A 37 -2.11 -15.45 5.04
CA TYR A 37 -2.98 -14.74 5.98
C TYR A 37 -4.14 -15.61 6.49
N ASN A 38 -4.83 -16.32 5.59
CA ASN A 38 -6.02 -17.10 5.95
C ASN A 38 -5.73 -18.22 6.95
N ASN A 39 -4.52 -18.78 6.94
CA ASN A 39 -4.11 -19.91 7.77
C ASN A 39 -3.54 -19.49 9.14
N VAL A 40 -3.32 -18.19 9.37
CA VAL A 40 -2.77 -17.66 10.62
C VAL A 40 -3.90 -17.10 11.49
N THR A 41 -3.89 -17.43 12.78
CA THR A 41 -4.86 -16.95 13.77
C THR A 41 -4.22 -15.93 14.72
N MET A 42 -5.04 -15.06 15.31
CA MET A 42 -4.61 -14.13 16.36
C MET A 42 -3.93 -14.85 17.53
N ARG A 43 -4.35 -16.06 17.86
CA ARG A 43 -3.74 -16.87 18.92
C ARG A 43 -2.33 -17.30 18.55
N GLN A 44 -2.09 -17.80 17.33
CA GLN A 44 -0.75 -18.16 16.88
C GLN A 44 0.21 -16.97 16.88
N ILE A 45 -0.27 -15.78 16.50
CA ILE A 45 0.53 -14.55 16.57
C ILE A 45 0.87 -14.20 18.03
N ALA A 46 -0.11 -14.26 18.92
CA ALA A 46 0.10 -13.97 20.35
C ALA A 46 1.11 -14.95 20.98
N ASP A 47 0.94 -16.25 20.72
CA ASP A 47 1.83 -17.31 21.21
C ASP A 47 3.27 -17.11 20.67
N ALA A 48 3.43 -16.82 19.39
CA ALA A 48 4.74 -16.53 18.79
C ALA A 48 5.38 -15.24 19.33
N CYS A 49 4.56 -14.25 19.71
CA CYS A 49 5.03 -13.05 20.40
C CYS A 49 5.32 -13.27 21.89
N GLY A 50 4.91 -14.40 22.48
CA GLY A 50 5.01 -14.62 23.92
C GLY A 50 4.14 -13.68 24.76
N ILE A 51 2.96 -13.31 24.24
CA ILE A 51 1.97 -12.42 24.90
C ILE A 51 0.59 -13.08 24.94
N SER A 52 -0.29 -12.57 25.78
CA SER A 52 -1.68 -13.03 25.78
C SER A 52 -2.44 -12.49 24.56
N VAL A 53 -3.48 -13.22 24.09
CA VAL A 53 -4.38 -12.74 23.04
C VAL A 53 -5.04 -11.42 23.43
N GLY A 54 -5.36 -11.21 24.72
CA GLY A 54 -5.90 -9.94 25.20
C GLY A 54 -4.91 -8.78 25.06
N ASN A 55 -3.62 -9.00 25.24
CA ASN A 55 -2.59 -7.99 24.98
C ASN A 55 -2.45 -7.71 23.47
N LEU A 56 -2.48 -8.75 22.63
CA LEU A 56 -2.46 -8.59 21.19
C LEU A 56 -3.66 -7.76 20.72
N THR A 57 -4.88 -8.11 21.12
CA THR A 57 -6.12 -7.42 20.69
C THR A 57 -6.24 -6.00 21.28
N TYR A 58 -5.56 -5.69 22.36
CA TYR A 58 -5.43 -4.32 22.85
C TYR A 58 -4.67 -3.44 21.86
N HIS A 59 -3.63 -3.97 21.21
CA HIS A 59 -2.84 -3.25 20.21
C HIS A 59 -3.49 -3.29 18.81
N TYR A 60 -3.99 -4.45 18.44
CA TYR A 60 -4.58 -4.74 17.11
C TYR A 60 -5.87 -5.50 17.32
N PRO A 61 -7.02 -4.81 17.34
CA PRO A 61 -8.32 -5.42 17.62
C PRO A 61 -8.72 -6.52 16.63
N LYS A 62 -8.24 -6.42 15.40
CA LYS A 62 -8.56 -7.36 14.32
C LYS A 62 -7.29 -7.84 13.60
N LYS A 63 -7.37 -9.05 13.04
CA LYS A 63 -6.27 -9.61 12.22
C LYS A 63 -6.03 -8.78 10.97
N GLU A 64 -7.09 -8.20 10.41
CA GLU A 64 -7.06 -7.30 9.26
C GLU A 64 -6.20 -6.04 9.51
N ASP A 65 -6.12 -5.57 10.76
CA ASP A 65 -5.29 -4.41 11.08
C ASP A 65 -3.78 -4.73 10.93
N LEU A 66 -3.40 -5.98 11.19
CA LEU A 66 -2.03 -6.45 10.99
C LEU A 66 -1.67 -6.61 9.51
N LEU A 67 -2.60 -7.11 8.71
CA LEU A 67 -2.40 -7.23 7.26
C LEU A 67 -2.28 -5.86 6.59
N MET A 68 -3.12 -4.89 6.99
CA MET A 68 -3.00 -3.52 6.49
C MET A 68 -1.70 -2.84 6.93
N LEU A 69 -1.22 -3.16 8.12
CA LEU A 69 0.06 -2.61 8.59
C LEU A 69 1.23 -3.08 7.73
N GLU A 70 1.20 -4.35 7.31
CA GLU A 70 2.19 -4.92 6.38
C GLU A 70 2.11 -4.23 5.01
N HIS A 71 0.90 -4.10 4.45
CA HIS A 71 0.65 -3.35 3.22
C HIS A 71 1.16 -1.91 3.30
N ASP A 72 0.80 -1.18 4.37
CA ASP A 72 1.22 0.20 4.58
C ASP A 72 2.74 0.30 4.75
N GLY A 73 3.37 -0.71 5.35
CA GLY A 73 4.82 -0.81 5.49
C GLY A 73 5.53 -0.94 4.13
N ILE A 74 5.02 -1.80 3.25
CA ILE A 74 5.54 -1.97 1.89
C ILE A 74 5.36 -0.68 1.08
N MET A 75 4.17 -0.07 1.13
CA MET A 75 3.90 1.19 0.45
C MET A 75 4.83 2.31 0.92
N ASN A 76 4.98 2.50 2.23
CA ASN A 76 5.83 3.55 2.77
C ASN A 76 7.30 3.32 2.43
N SER A 77 7.80 2.08 2.54
CA SER A 77 9.18 1.74 2.16
C SER A 77 9.43 2.01 0.67
N PHE A 78 8.45 1.71 -0.18
CA PHE A 78 8.52 2.01 -1.60
C PHE A 78 8.57 3.52 -1.86
N LEU A 79 7.66 4.28 -1.23
CA LEU A 79 7.62 5.76 -1.36
C LEU A 79 8.91 6.42 -0.86
N ASP A 80 9.47 5.95 0.26
CA ASP A 80 10.73 6.44 0.80
C ASP A 80 11.87 6.27 -0.21
N ARG A 81 11.90 5.17 -0.95
CA ARG A 81 12.90 4.92 -2.01
C ARG A 81 12.67 5.78 -3.25
N VAL A 82 11.41 5.91 -3.68
CA VAL A 82 11.03 6.76 -4.82
C VAL A 82 11.46 8.21 -4.62
N PHE A 83 11.37 8.71 -3.40
CA PHE A 83 11.68 10.10 -3.06
C PHE A 83 13.05 10.31 -2.40
N ALA A 84 13.86 9.25 -2.25
CA ALA A 84 15.15 9.32 -1.54
C ALA A 84 16.17 10.26 -2.20
N ASP A 85 16.14 10.38 -3.51
CA ASP A 85 17.05 11.21 -4.31
C ASP A 85 16.53 12.63 -4.58
N GLY A 86 15.38 13.00 -3.95
CA GLY A 86 14.74 14.29 -4.15
C GLY A 86 13.99 14.40 -5.49
N SER A 87 13.63 13.28 -6.11
CA SER A 87 12.85 13.29 -7.35
C SER A 87 11.53 14.03 -7.14
N GLU A 88 11.29 15.04 -7.97
CA GLU A 88 10.05 15.82 -7.97
C GLU A 88 9.02 15.19 -8.93
N LEU A 89 8.44 14.07 -8.53
CA LEU A 89 7.26 13.54 -9.22
C LEU A 89 6.04 14.38 -8.84
N THR A 90 5.45 15.07 -9.80
CA THR A 90 4.29 15.96 -9.59
C THR A 90 3.25 15.81 -10.70
N GLY A 91 2.01 16.20 -10.42
CA GLY A 91 0.92 16.16 -11.37
C GLY A 91 0.54 14.75 -11.81
N LEU A 92 -0.25 14.65 -12.88
CA LEU A 92 -0.75 13.37 -13.42
C LEU A 92 0.38 12.43 -13.85
N ARG A 93 1.40 12.94 -14.54
CA ARG A 93 2.54 12.11 -14.96
C ARG A 93 3.26 11.51 -13.75
N GLY A 94 3.54 12.32 -12.71
CA GLY A 94 4.16 11.82 -11.48
C GLY A 94 3.31 10.74 -10.79
N TYR A 95 2.00 10.91 -10.76
CA TYR A 95 1.08 9.90 -10.27
C TYR A 95 1.14 8.61 -11.10
N PHE A 96 1.08 8.70 -12.43
CA PHE A 96 1.17 7.51 -13.30
C PHE A 96 2.50 6.78 -13.15
N THR A 97 3.61 7.52 -13.04
CA THR A 97 4.94 6.94 -12.79
C THR A 97 4.95 6.15 -11.47
N MET A 98 4.46 6.75 -10.42
CA MET A 98 4.47 6.14 -9.10
C MET A 98 3.53 4.91 -9.02
N GLU A 99 2.31 5.01 -9.54
CA GLU A 99 1.35 3.91 -9.52
C GLU A 99 1.81 2.73 -10.38
N ALA A 100 2.32 3.00 -11.59
CA ALA A 100 2.89 1.96 -12.44
C ALA A 100 4.12 1.30 -11.80
N ALA A 101 5.02 2.07 -11.19
CA ALA A 101 6.18 1.53 -10.49
C ALA A 101 5.76 0.63 -9.32
N PHE A 102 4.80 1.05 -8.53
CA PHE A 102 4.30 0.29 -7.39
C PHE A 102 3.65 -1.02 -7.82
N LEU A 103 2.74 -0.98 -8.79
CA LEU A 103 2.06 -2.18 -9.28
C LEU A 103 3.04 -3.14 -9.98
N HIS A 104 3.96 -2.61 -10.79
CA HIS A 104 5.02 -3.43 -11.40
C HIS A 104 5.88 -4.13 -10.34
N ARG A 105 6.22 -3.43 -9.24
CA ARG A 105 6.96 -4.01 -8.12
C ARG A 105 6.17 -5.13 -7.44
N ILE A 106 4.87 -4.90 -7.16
CA ILE A 106 3.98 -5.91 -6.57
C ILE A 106 3.95 -7.16 -7.41
N LEU A 107 3.69 -7.04 -8.70
CA LEU A 107 3.51 -8.20 -9.60
C LEU A 107 4.81 -9.00 -9.80
N ASN A 108 5.97 -8.37 -9.65
CA ASN A 108 7.28 -9.02 -9.79
C ASN A 108 7.91 -9.48 -8.47
N ASP A 109 7.20 -9.36 -7.34
CA ASP A 109 7.63 -9.85 -6.03
C ASP A 109 6.60 -10.85 -5.48
N PRO A 110 6.82 -12.16 -5.59
CA PRO A 110 5.82 -13.17 -5.24
C PRO A 110 5.27 -13.08 -3.82
N PRO A 111 6.06 -12.82 -2.76
CA PRO A 111 5.55 -12.54 -1.42
C PRO A 111 4.59 -11.35 -1.38
N VAL A 112 4.95 -10.24 -2.03
CA VAL A 112 4.14 -9.01 -2.06
C VAL A 112 2.88 -9.22 -2.90
N ALA A 113 2.97 -9.90 -4.06
CA ALA A 113 1.82 -10.24 -4.89
C ALA A 113 0.78 -11.07 -4.11
N ARG A 114 1.24 -12.04 -3.32
CA ARG A 114 0.35 -12.83 -2.46
C ARG A 114 -0.33 -11.97 -1.40
N LEU A 115 0.41 -11.11 -0.71
CA LEU A 115 -0.16 -10.18 0.28
C LEU A 115 -1.23 -9.29 -0.36
N TYR A 116 -0.93 -8.79 -1.54
CA TYR A 116 -1.85 -7.94 -2.30
C TYR A 116 -3.16 -8.68 -2.62
N ALA A 117 -3.07 -9.91 -3.15
CA ALA A 117 -4.23 -10.76 -3.39
C ALA A 117 -5.04 -11.05 -2.11
N GLU A 118 -4.37 -11.24 -0.97
CA GLU A 118 -5.04 -11.42 0.33
C GLU A 118 -5.77 -10.15 0.79
N VAL A 119 -5.19 -8.96 0.62
CA VAL A 119 -5.81 -7.67 0.97
C VAL A 119 -7.10 -7.44 0.19
N ILE A 120 -7.08 -7.67 -1.12
CA ILE A 120 -8.25 -7.39 -1.97
C ILE A 120 -9.43 -8.34 -1.73
N ASN A 121 -9.16 -9.57 -1.28
CA ASN A 121 -10.20 -10.54 -0.97
C ASN A 121 -10.92 -10.26 0.36
N VAL A 122 -10.47 -9.26 1.14
CA VAL A 122 -11.11 -8.83 2.39
C VAL A 122 -11.81 -7.48 2.17
N PRO A 123 -13.17 -7.42 2.16
CA PRO A 123 -13.92 -6.20 1.80
C PRO A 123 -13.54 -4.95 2.61
N THR A 124 -13.28 -5.12 3.90
CA THR A 124 -12.86 -4.00 4.78
C THR A 124 -11.47 -3.46 4.44
N LEU A 125 -10.57 -4.33 4.02
CA LEU A 125 -9.22 -3.94 3.60
C LEU A 125 -9.22 -3.30 2.22
N ARG A 126 -10.03 -3.80 1.29
CA ARG A 126 -10.23 -3.19 -0.03
C ARG A 126 -10.63 -1.72 0.09
N SER A 127 -11.57 -1.40 0.98
CA SER A 127 -11.97 0.00 1.20
C SER A 127 -10.84 0.87 1.76
N ARG A 128 -10.02 0.33 2.66
CA ARG A 128 -8.82 1.02 3.16
C ARG A 128 -7.78 1.20 2.07
N TYR A 129 -7.51 0.17 1.30
CA TYR A 129 -6.63 0.21 0.13
C TYR A 129 -7.02 1.35 -0.81
N CYS A 130 -8.28 1.37 -1.28
CA CYS A 130 -8.77 2.45 -2.14
C CYS A 130 -8.59 3.84 -1.51
N ARG A 131 -8.78 3.97 -0.18
CA ARG A 131 -8.58 5.25 0.51
C ARG A 131 -7.11 5.66 0.51
N THR A 132 -6.19 4.74 0.81
CA THR A 132 -4.74 5.00 0.78
C THR A 132 -4.28 5.44 -0.61
N HIS A 133 -4.73 4.74 -1.67
CA HIS A 133 -4.41 5.11 -3.05
C HIS A 133 -5.04 6.44 -3.48
N PHE A 134 -6.22 6.76 -2.98
CA PHE A 134 -6.84 8.07 -3.23
C PHE A 134 -6.09 9.21 -2.55
N GLU A 135 -5.65 9.04 -1.30
CA GLU A 135 -4.82 10.03 -0.62
C GLU A 135 -3.46 10.19 -1.32
N LEU A 136 -2.90 9.10 -1.84
CA LEU A 136 -1.70 9.15 -2.65
C LEU A 136 -1.93 9.96 -3.94
N TYR A 137 -3.03 9.72 -4.67
CA TYR A 137 -3.42 10.50 -5.84
C TYR A 137 -3.50 12.00 -5.53
N ARG A 138 -4.14 12.36 -4.42
CA ARG A 138 -4.25 13.75 -3.95
C ARG A 138 -2.91 14.38 -3.57
N ARG A 139 -1.91 13.58 -3.21
CA ARG A 139 -0.55 14.09 -2.94
C ARG A 139 0.10 14.64 -4.21
N PHE A 140 -0.19 14.04 -5.36
CA PHE A 140 0.28 14.54 -6.67
C PHE A 140 -0.59 15.65 -7.23
N LEU A 141 -1.86 15.67 -6.86
CA LEU A 141 -2.90 16.58 -7.35
C LEU A 141 -3.67 17.19 -6.15
N PRO A 142 -3.03 18.09 -5.40
CA PRO A 142 -3.59 18.61 -4.14
C PRO A 142 -4.88 19.43 -4.32
N GLU A 143 -5.19 19.87 -5.55
CA GLU A 143 -6.44 20.54 -5.90
C GLU A 143 -7.66 19.61 -5.94
N VAL A 144 -7.44 18.30 -6.00
CA VAL A 144 -8.53 17.31 -6.06
C VAL A 144 -9.28 17.27 -4.71
N PRO A 145 -10.60 17.50 -4.72
CA PRO A 145 -11.39 17.48 -3.49
C PRO A 145 -11.55 16.05 -2.94
N ASP A 146 -11.89 15.93 -1.67
CA ASP A 146 -12.25 14.62 -1.12
C ASP A 146 -13.59 14.14 -1.68
N GLY A 147 -13.58 13.00 -2.38
CA GLY A 147 -14.74 12.45 -3.06
C GLY A 147 -14.78 12.79 -4.56
N GLY A 148 -15.99 12.80 -5.14
CA GLY A 148 -16.18 13.18 -6.54
C GLY A 148 -15.86 12.10 -7.56
N ALA A 149 -15.54 12.52 -8.78
CA ALA A 149 -15.24 11.64 -9.92
C ALA A 149 -13.93 10.89 -9.69
N GLU A 150 -12.93 11.55 -9.15
CA GLU A 150 -11.59 11.03 -8.88
C GLU A 150 -11.61 9.92 -7.82
N TRP A 151 -12.45 10.05 -6.79
CA TRP A 151 -12.68 8.97 -5.83
C TRP A 151 -13.32 7.74 -6.48
N ARG A 152 -14.37 7.96 -7.30
CA ARG A 152 -15.01 6.86 -8.04
C ARG A 152 -14.05 6.20 -9.04
N ALA A 153 -13.21 6.99 -9.70
CA ALA A 153 -12.17 6.49 -10.58
C ALA A 153 -11.17 5.62 -9.81
N THR A 154 -10.71 6.05 -8.63
CA THR A 154 -9.80 5.25 -7.81
C THR A 154 -10.41 3.91 -7.42
N VAL A 155 -11.67 3.89 -6.98
CA VAL A 155 -12.36 2.63 -6.63
C VAL A 155 -12.50 1.71 -7.83
N ALA A 156 -12.87 2.26 -9.00
CA ALA A 156 -13.04 1.49 -10.23
C ALA A 156 -11.71 0.94 -10.76
N MET A 157 -10.64 1.75 -10.72
CA MET A 157 -9.32 1.33 -11.19
C MET A 157 -8.71 0.29 -10.27
N SER A 158 -8.80 0.46 -8.95
CA SER A 158 -8.34 -0.56 -8.00
C SER A 158 -9.05 -1.90 -8.23
N ALA A 159 -10.37 -1.89 -8.50
CA ALA A 159 -11.08 -3.12 -8.80
C ALA A 159 -10.61 -3.76 -10.12
N LEU A 160 -10.38 -2.94 -11.17
CA LEU A 160 -9.88 -3.41 -12.45
C LEU A 160 -8.46 -3.99 -12.33
N GLU A 161 -7.55 -3.30 -11.67
CA GLU A 161 -6.17 -3.75 -11.43
C GLU A 161 -6.14 -5.08 -10.68
N PHE A 162 -7.04 -5.26 -9.72
CA PHE A 162 -7.15 -6.49 -8.95
C PHE A 162 -7.58 -7.67 -9.82
N GLU A 163 -8.65 -7.51 -10.61
CA GLU A 163 -9.15 -8.55 -11.50
C GLU A 163 -8.09 -8.92 -12.54
N LEU A 164 -7.41 -7.91 -13.13
CA LEU A 164 -6.34 -8.14 -14.09
C LEU A 164 -5.16 -8.89 -13.47
N ALA A 165 -4.81 -8.60 -12.23
CA ALA A 165 -3.72 -9.27 -11.51
C ALA A 165 -4.09 -10.72 -11.14
N ASP A 166 -5.32 -10.95 -10.66
CA ASP A 166 -5.80 -12.28 -10.25
C ASP A 166 -5.92 -13.24 -11.45
N GLU A 167 -6.38 -12.73 -12.59
CA GLU A 167 -6.51 -13.49 -13.84
C GLU A 167 -5.19 -13.58 -14.64
N GLY A 168 -4.11 -12.96 -14.17
CA GLY A 168 -2.81 -12.95 -14.85
C GLY A 168 -2.80 -12.21 -16.18
N LEU A 169 -3.63 -11.17 -16.34
CA LEU A 169 -3.83 -10.42 -17.58
C LEU A 169 -2.88 -9.23 -17.76
N PHE A 170 -1.75 -9.23 -17.08
CA PHE A 170 -0.65 -8.28 -17.27
C PHE A 170 0.47 -8.81 -18.19
N ASP A 171 0.13 -9.59 -19.20
CA ASP A 171 1.11 -10.14 -20.17
C ASP A 171 1.95 -9.05 -20.85
N ASP A 172 1.33 -7.91 -21.15
CA ASP A 172 2.00 -6.68 -21.59
C ASP A 172 1.67 -5.58 -20.56
N PHE A 173 2.51 -5.49 -19.52
CA PHE A 173 2.28 -4.58 -18.40
C PHE A 173 2.13 -3.12 -18.83
N GLU A 174 3.05 -2.62 -19.68
CA GLU A 174 3.03 -1.20 -20.09
C GLU A 174 1.75 -0.88 -20.87
N ARG A 175 1.36 -1.74 -21.79
CA ARG A 175 0.13 -1.58 -22.56
C ARG A 175 -1.10 -1.62 -21.65
N THR A 176 -1.18 -2.64 -20.78
CA THR A 176 -2.32 -2.79 -19.86
C THR A 176 -2.45 -1.60 -18.92
N MET A 177 -1.35 -1.09 -18.37
CA MET A 177 -1.36 0.10 -17.52
C MET A 177 -1.78 1.37 -18.29
N CYS A 178 -1.37 1.52 -19.55
CA CYS A 178 -1.84 2.63 -20.37
C CYS A 178 -3.36 2.56 -20.58
N GLU A 179 -3.92 1.37 -20.82
CA GLU A 179 -5.37 1.16 -20.95
C GLU A 179 -6.09 1.47 -19.62
N VAL A 180 -5.56 1.05 -18.47
CA VAL A 180 -6.10 1.36 -17.14
C VAL A 180 -6.12 2.88 -16.89
N PHE A 181 -5.03 3.58 -17.19
CA PHE A 181 -4.99 5.04 -16.99
C PHE A 181 -5.86 5.80 -17.98
N CYS A 182 -6.00 5.34 -19.22
CA CYS A 182 -6.99 5.90 -20.15
C CYS A 182 -8.41 5.73 -19.60
N ALA A 183 -8.75 4.55 -19.08
CA ALA A 183 -10.05 4.31 -18.45
C ALA A 183 -10.25 5.24 -17.23
N ARG A 184 -9.22 5.45 -16.41
CA ARG A 184 -9.26 6.41 -15.30
C ARG A 184 -9.63 7.80 -15.77
N MET A 185 -8.99 8.30 -16.81
CA MET A 185 -9.31 9.64 -17.37
C MET A 185 -10.77 9.74 -17.77
N LEU A 186 -11.31 8.70 -18.43
CA LEU A 186 -12.73 8.66 -18.80
C LEU A 186 -13.65 8.69 -17.57
N PHE A 187 -13.33 7.94 -16.52
CA PHE A 187 -14.10 7.95 -15.27
C PHE A 187 -14.08 9.32 -14.57
N GLU A 188 -12.99 10.07 -14.74
CA GLU A 188 -12.86 11.44 -14.24
C GLU A 188 -13.53 12.48 -15.14
N GLY A 189 -14.10 12.05 -16.29
CA GLY A 189 -14.71 12.96 -17.28
C GLY A 189 -13.68 13.74 -18.10
N LYS A 190 -12.46 13.23 -18.19
CA LYS A 190 -11.34 13.80 -18.96
C LYS A 190 -11.17 13.05 -20.28
N GLU A 191 -10.74 13.74 -21.33
CA GLU A 191 -10.44 13.14 -22.63
C GLU A 191 -9.03 12.52 -22.61
N PRO A 192 -8.87 11.17 -22.73
CA PRO A 192 -7.57 10.52 -22.58
C PRO A 192 -6.53 10.97 -23.61
N SER A 193 -6.94 11.33 -24.81
CA SER A 193 -6.03 11.79 -25.88
C SER A 193 -5.20 13.02 -25.49
N ILE A 194 -5.72 13.84 -24.57
CA ILE A 194 -5.01 15.02 -24.07
C ILE A 194 -3.83 14.60 -23.16
N TYR A 195 -3.96 13.47 -22.47
CA TYR A 195 -3.01 12.99 -21.47
C TYR A 195 -2.15 11.82 -21.95
N ILE A 196 -2.32 11.38 -23.19
CA ILE A 196 -1.70 10.16 -23.71
C ILE A 196 -0.17 10.19 -23.60
N GLY A 197 0.45 11.35 -23.81
CA GLY A 197 1.90 11.53 -23.65
C GLY A 197 2.35 11.35 -22.19
N ASP A 198 1.62 11.91 -21.24
CA ASP A 198 1.90 11.77 -19.81
C ASP A 198 1.65 10.33 -19.34
N ILE A 199 0.61 9.66 -19.86
CA ILE A 199 0.31 8.26 -19.56
C ILE A 199 1.46 7.36 -20.02
N HIS A 200 1.83 7.40 -21.30
CA HIS A 200 2.91 6.57 -21.83
C HIS A 200 4.25 6.83 -21.13
N SER A 201 4.61 8.10 -20.96
CA SER A 201 5.85 8.46 -20.29
C SER A 201 5.84 8.01 -18.81
N GLY A 202 4.73 8.23 -18.12
CA GLY A 202 4.58 7.83 -16.73
C GLY A 202 4.68 6.32 -16.52
N VAL A 203 4.03 5.53 -17.38
CA VAL A 203 4.11 4.06 -17.30
C VAL A 203 5.54 3.56 -17.56
N SER A 204 6.18 4.01 -18.63
CA SER A 204 7.55 3.57 -18.96
C SER A 204 8.57 3.99 -17.89
N GLU A 205 8.48 5.22 -17.37
CA GLU A 205 9.29 5.70 -16.26
C GLU A 205 9.03 4.90 -14.97
N GLY A 206 7.77 4.52 -14.73
CA GLY A 206 7.39 3.70 -13.58
C GLY A 206 8.01 2.31 -13.61
N VAL A 207 7.98 1.65 -14.76
CA VAL A 207 8.64 0.35 -14.94
C VAL A 207 10.16 0.46 -14.70
N ALA A 208 10.80 1.48 -15.30
CA ALA A 208 12.23 1.72 -15.10
C ALA A 208 12.56 1.99 -13.62
N LEU A 209 11.77 2.80 -12.94
CA LEU A 209 11.93 3.11 -11.52
C LEU A 209 11.78 1.86 -10.64
N SER A 210 10.78 1.01 -10.91
CA SER A 210 10.57 -0.25 -10.21
C SER A 210 11.78 -1.19 -10.35
N MET A 211 12.32 -1.31 -11.57
CA MET A 211 13.52 -2.13 -11.84
C MET A 211 14.75 -1.56 -11.12
N GLN A 212 14.90 -0.25 -11.07
CA GLN A 212 16.01 0.40 -10.36
C GLN A 212 15.94 0.15 -8.85
N ILE A 213 14.74 0.23 -8.25
CA ILE A 213 14.53 -0.05 -6.83
C ILE A 213 14.86 -1.52 -6.53
N ALA A 214 14.39 -2.46 -7.36
CA ALA A 214 14.66 -3.89 -7.19
C ALA A 214 16.14 -4.24 -7.28
N ALA A 215 16.92 -3.52 -8.10
CA ALA A 215 18.36 -3.74 -8.25
C ALA A 215 19.19 -3.27 -7.03
N GLN A 216 18.58 -2.53 -6.11
CA GLN A 216 19.23 -2.02 -4.88
C GLN A 216 18.91 -2.89 -3.63
N GLU A 217 18.05 -3.90 -3.77
CA GLU A 217 17.67 -4.88 -2.73
C GLU A 217 18.59 -6.10 -2.76
#